data_632fc4e6b882364333af7fad991029ad
#
_entry.id   632fc4e6b882364333af7fad991029ad
#
_cell.length_a   1.000
_cell.length_b   1.000
_cell.length_c   1.000
_cell.angle_alpha   90.00
_cell.angle_beta   90.00
_cell.angle_gamma   90.00
#
_symmetry.space_group_name_H-M   'P 1'
#
loop_
_entity.id
_entity.type
_entity.pdbx_description
1 polymer ?
#
loop_
_entity_poly.entity_id
_entity_poly.type
_entity_poly.pdbx_seq_one_letter_code
_entity_poly.pdbx_strand_id
1 'polypeptide(L)'
;PISQMLNLAHDSAARVIQYFPPENGDCRAQQSRLEAVIARLGGKPNLVAGIGPGSTTAWRWLASQDDDKAKALSVGFDIALAERDCDAPLPHQASHGQWLLAWNDNPDDDTAVFVRKQSSAETSISDYDTPLSDVLAHQLRLQLQGNAEALPVLEVPAAQPSDIVTLFYSGDGGWRDLDKDSAEHMASMGYPVVGIDTLRYYWQHKSPEQSAADLSKLMQHYREKWGAKRFVLAGYSFGADILPAIYNRLPGKDQQQVKAMLLLALARTGSFEIEVEGWLGKAGEEAATGPEMARLPAAKVFCIYGAEEKDESGCTQSQAVGEKLELPGGHHFDEDYLSLAKKMLQAIRDRENAPDA
;
A
#
# COMPACT_ATOMS: atom_id res chain seq x y z
N PRO A 1 2.04 -23.94 -7.29
CA PRO A 1 1.32 -24.31 -6.08
C PRO A 1 2.11 -25.19 -5.12
N ILE A 2 2.17 -26.53 -5.28
CA ILE A 2 2.89 -27.37 -4.31
C ILE A 2 4.38 -27.06 -4.29
N SER A 3 5.01 -26.91 -5.44
CA SER A 3 6.43 -26.53 -5.56
C SER A 3 6.74 -25.17 -4.94
N GLN A 4 5.87 -24.19 -5.08
CA GLN A 4 6.02 -22.87 -4.44
C GLN A 4 6.01 -23.00 -2.91
N MET A 5 5.10 -23.79 -2.36
CA MET A 5 5.02 -24.00 -0.90
C MET A 5 6.20 -24.79 -0.35
N LEU A 6 6.73 -25.76 -1.10
CA LEU A 6 7.93 -26.49 -0.72
C LEU A 6 9.16 -25.57 -0.70
N ASN A 7 9.33 -24.73 -1.73
CA ASN A 7 10.42 -23.77 -1.78
C ASN A 7 10.30 -22.75 -0.65
N LEU A 8 9.10 -22.25 -0.40
CA LEU A 8 8.85 -21.32 0.70
C LEU A 8 9.23 -21.93 2.06
N ALA A 9 8.81 -23.17 2.31
CA ALA A 9 9.13 -23.89 3.55
C ALA A 9 10.64 -24.07 3.73
N HIS A 10 11.33 -24.43 2.65
CA HIS A 10 12.78 -24.61 2.66
C HIS A 10 13.52 -23.29 2.91
N ASP A 11 13.18 -22.23 2.14
CA ASP A 11 13.87 -20.94 2.19
C ASP A 11 13.65 -20.20 3.51
N SER A 12 12.51 -20.43 4.16
CA SER A 12 12.14 -19.79 5.44
C SER A 12 12.42 -20.65 6.66
N ALA A 13 12.94 -21.86 6.49
CA ALA A 13 13.06 -22.88 7.53
C ALA A 13 11.73 -23.10 8.31
N ALA A 14 10.61 -22.95 7.63
CA ALA A 14 9.27 -23.05 8.19
C ALA A 14 8.68 -24.43 7.96
N ARG A 15 7.89 -24.90 8.92
CA ARG A 15 7.08 -26.10 8.75
C ARG A 15 5.72 -25.69 8.18
N VAL A 16 5.41 -26.16 6.97
CA VAL A 16 4.18 -25.82 6.25
C VAL A 16 3.37 -27.08 5.99
N ILE A 17 2.07 -27.03 6.28
CA ILE A 17 1.12 -28.06 5.91
C ILE A 17 0.07 -27.43 5.01
N GLN A 18 -0.02 -27.93 3.78
CA GLN A 18 -1.04 -27.52 2.81
C GLN A 18 -2.13 -28.58 2.74
N TYR A 19 -3.39 -28.15 2.72
CA TYR A 19 -4.53 -29.06 2.56
C TYR A 19 -5.66 -28.36 1.80
N PHE A 20 -6.61 -29.16 1.31
CA PHE A 20 -7.84 -28.65 0.72
C PHE A 20 -9.00 -28.80 1.73
N PRO A 21 -9.79 -27.75 1.95
CA PRO A 21 -10.97 -27.85 2.81
C PRO A 21 -11.99 -28.82 2.17
N PRO A 22 -12.87 -29.47 2.98
CA PRO A 22 -13.97 -30.28 2.46
C PRO A 22 -14.89 -29.46 1.55
N GLU A 23 -15.34 -30.05 0.44
CA GLU A 23 -16.20 -29.38 -0.53
C GLU A 23 -17.66 -29.19 -0.06
N ASN A 24 -18.04 -29.78 1.06
CA ASN A 24 -19.41 -29.73 1.59
C ASN A 24 -19.52 -28.58 2.61
N GLY A 25 -20.57 -27.78 2.51
CA GLY A 25 -20.85 -26.60 3.34
C GLY A 25 -21.11 -26.87 4.84
N ASP A 26 -20.47 -27.86 5.43
CA ASP A 26 -20.51 -28.20 6.85
C ASP A 26 -19.34 -27.54 7.60
N CYS A 27 -19.65 -26.48 8.36
CA CYS A 27 -18.65 -25.77 9.15
C CYS A 27 -17.94 -26.65 10.17
N ARG A 28 -18.61 -27.63 10.74
CA ARG A 28 -18.01 -28.56 11.71
C ARG A 28 -16.96 -29.45 11.02
N ALA A 29 -17.26 -29.96 9.81
CA ALA A 29 -16.31 -30.74 9.05
C ALA A 29 -15.08 -29.92 8.63
N GLN A 30 -15.28 -28.67 8.23
CA GLN A 30 -14.19 -27.75 7.90
C GLN A 30 -13.30 -27.47 9.13
N GLN A 31 -13.90 -27.18 10.29
CA GLN A 31 -13.18 -26.95 11.54
C GLN A 31 -12.42 -28.19 11.99
N SER A 32 -13.06 -29.37 11.99
CA SER A 32 -12.41 -30.64 12.37
C SER A 32 -11.21 -30.96 11.47
N ARG A 33 -11.33 -30.66 10.17
CA ARG A 33 -10.22 -30.84 9.23
C ARG A 33 -9.05 -29.93 9.55
N LEU A 34 -9.31 -28.65 9.82
CA LEU A 34 -8.28 -27.69 10.22
C LEU A 34 -7.61 -28.11 11.53
N GLU A 35 -8.39 -28.50 12.54
CA GLU A 35 -7.85 -28.97 13.83
C GLU A 35 -6.95 -30.20 13.67
N ALA A 36 -7.34 -31.16 12.81
CA ALA A 36 -6.53 -32.31 12.50
C ALA A 36 -5.20 -31.94 11.82
N VAL A 37 -5.22 -30.96 10.95
CA VAL A 37 -4.01 -30.42 10.28
C VAL A 37 -3.12 -29.72 11.31
N ILE A 38 -3.68 -28.89 12.20
CA ILE A 38 -2.95 -28.21 13.27
C ILE A 38 -2.31 -29.23 14.22
N ALA A 39 -3.03 -30.29 14.58
CA ALA A 39 -2.47 -31.34 15.42
C ALA A 39 -1.22 -32.00 14.80
N ARG A 40 -1.20 -32.16 13.47
CA ARG A 40 -0.02 -32.67 12.73
C ARG A 40 1.14 -31.70 12.68
N LEU A 41 0.91 -30.41 12.88
CA LEU A 41 1.96 -29.39 12.95
C LEU A 41 2.84 -29.55 14.19
N GLY A 42 2.29 -30.11 15.24
CA GLY A 42 3.02 -30.39 16.50
C GLY A 42 3.11 -29.18 17.45
N GLY A 43 2.26 -28.19 17.25
CA GLY A 43 2.16 -26.99 18.08
C GLY A 43 1.14 -26.00 17.56
N LYS A 44 0.96 -24.87 18.24
CA LYS A 44 0.13 -23.79 17.74
C LYS A 44 0.72 -23.24 16.43
N PRO A 45 -0.09 -23.03 15.39
CA PRO A 45 0.41 -22.41 14.16
C PRO A 45 0.76 -20.93 14.41
N ASN A 46 1.84 -20.46 13.84
CA ASN A 46 2.18 -19.04 13.83
C ASN A 46 1.27 -18.26 12.87
N LEU A 47 0.80 -18.93 11.84
CA LEU A 47 -0.03 -18.34 10.78
C LEU A 47 -0.96 -19.42 10.20
N VAL A 48 -2.22 -19.09 10.05
CA VAL A 48 -3.18 -19.86 9.24
C VAL A 48 -3.52 -19.03 8.01
N ALA A 49 -3.29 -19.58 6.82
CA ALA A 49 -3.49 -18.87 5.57
C ALA A 49 -4.45 -19.63 4.66
N GLY A 50 -5.24 -18.91 3.87
CA GLY A 50 -6.16 -19.50 2.92
C GLY A 50 -6.46 -18.61 1.74
N ILE A 51 -6.85 -19.26 0.63
CA ILE A 51 -7.24 -18.63 -0.64
C ILE A 51 -8.65 -19.07 -1.03
N GLY A 52 -9.45 -18.18 -1.60
CA GLY A 52 -10.85 -18.48 -1.93
C GLY A 52 -11.65 -18.94 -0.71
N PRO A 53 -12.25 -20.13 -0.72
CA PRO A 53 -12.93 -20.69 0.46
C PRO A 53 -12.03 -20.83 1.68
N GLY A 54 -10.73 -21.09 1.47
CA GLY A 54 -9.74 -21.13 2.53
C GLY A 54 -9.52 -19.78 3.21
N SER A 55 -9.80 -18.68 2.53
CA SER A 55 -9.72 -17.33 3.11
C SER A 55 -10.73 -17.14 4.24
N THR A 56 -11.93 -17.70 4.08
CA THR A 56 -12.99 -17.73 5.11
C THR A 56 -12.62 -18.66 6.26
N THR A 57 -12.02 -19.79 5.97
CA THR A 57 -11.52 -20.73 7.00
C THR A 57 -10.48 -20.05 7.89
N ALA A 58 -9.57 -19.31 7.30
CA ALA A 58 -8.55 -18.53 8.05
C ALA A 58 -9.20 -17.48 8.96
N TRP A 59 -10.21 -16.75 8.47
CA TRP A 59 -10.96 -15.80 9.29
C TRP A 59 -11.71 -16.47 10.44
N ARG A 60 -12.45 -17.56 10.17
CA ARG A 60 -13.18 -18.29 11.21
C ARG A 60 -12.24 -18.82 12.29
N TRP A 61 -11.07 -19.32 11.88
CA TRP A 61 -10.05 -19.75 12.82
C TRP A 61 -9.58 -18.61 13.70
N LEU A 62 -9.21 -17.44 13.13
CA LEU A 62 -8.75 -16.28 13.88
C LEU A 62 -9.80 -15.80 14.88
N ALA A 63 -11.07 -15.73 14.45
CA ALA A 63 -12.17 -15.30 15.31
C ALA A 63 -12.41 -16.23 16.50
N SER A 64 -11.95 -17.48 16.44
CA SER A 64 -12.03 -18.46 17.52
C SER A 64 -10.83 -18.42 18.49
N GLN A 65 -9.81 -17.63 18.20
CA GLN A 65 -8.58 -17.60 19.01
C GLN A 65 -8.71 -16.66 20.21
N ASP A 66 -7.97 -17.00 21.26
CA ASP A 66 -7.80 -16.21 22.50
C ASP A 66 -6.37 -15.70 22.70
N ASP A 67 -5.54 -15.80 21.66
CA ASP A 67 -4.12 -15.45 21.65
C ASP A 67 -3.88 -14.22 20.77
N ASP A 68 -3.37 -13.15 21.33
CA ASP A 68 -3.04 -11.91 20.60
C ASP A 68 -1.90 -12.09 19.58
N LYS A 69 -1.16 -13.19 19.65
CA LYS A 69 -0.14 -13.54 18.68
C LYS A 69 -0.66 -14.34 17.47
N ALA A 70 -1.92 -14.77 17.53
CA ALA A 70 -2.54 -15.49 16.42
C ALA A 70 -2.59 -14.60 15.17
N LYS A 71 -2.23 -15.18 14.01
CA LYS A 71 -2.28 -14.48 12.73
C LYS A 71 -3.03 -15.32 11.70
N ALA A 72 -3.92 -14.68 10.96
CA ALA A 72 -4.55 -15.27 9.80
C ALA A 72 -4.26 -14.44 8.55
N LEU A 73 -4.09 -15.10 7.42
CA LEU A 73 -3.94 -14.49 6.11
C LEU A 73 -5.04 -14.99 5.19
N SER A 74 -5.89 -14.08 4.75
CA SER A 74 -6.97 -14.35 3.81
C SER A 74 -6.66 -13.73 2.45
N VAL A 75 -6.53 -14.56 1.42
CA VAL A 75 -6.28 -14.12 0.05
C VAL A 75 -7.55 -14.27 -0.78
N GLY A 76 -8.01 -13.15 -1.37
CA GLY A 76 -9.25 -13.13 -2.14
C GLY A 76 -10.50 -13.30 -1.28
N PHE A 77 -10.49 -12.78 -0.05
CA PHE A 77 -11.67 -12.81 0.83
C PHE A 77 -12.81 -12.00 0.22
N ASP A 78 -14.01 -12.59 0.25
CA ASP A 78 -15.25 -11.99 -0.24
C ASP A 78 -16.36 -12.28 0.77
N ILE A 79 -17.01 -11.22 1.29
CA ILE A 79 -18.00 -11.34 2.36
C ILE A 79 -19.24 -12.13 1.90
N ALA A 80 -19.70 -11.92 0.67
CA ALA A 80 -20.90 -12.59 0.15
C ALA A 80 -20.66 -14.09 -0.03
N LEU A 81 -19.45 -14.49 -0.39
CA LEU A 81 -19.07 -15.91 -0.46
C LEU A 81 -18.85 -16.47 0.94
N ALA A 82 -18.23 -15.72 1.84
CA ALA A 82 -17.93 -16.14 3.21
C ALA A 82 -19.21 -16.41 4.03
N GLU A 83 -20.24 -15.61 3.86
CA GLU A 83 -21.54 -15.79 4.53
C GLU A 83 -22.28 -17.05 4.09
N ARG A 84 -21.93 -17.60 2.91
CA ARG A 84 -22.55 -18.79 2.32
C ARG A 84 -21.64 -20.01 2.30
N ASP A 85 -20.41 -19.87 2.81
CA ASP A 85 -19.40 -20.91 2.76
C ASP A 85 -19.78 -22.17 3.54
N CYS A 86 -20.48 -22.00 4.66
CA CYS A 86 -20.97 -23.11 5.45
C CYS A 86 -22.24 -22.74 6.27
N ASP A 87 -22.78 -23.71 7.00
CA ASP A 87 -24.07 -23.62 7.71
C ASP A 87 -24.03 -22.81 9.02
N ALA A 88 -22.87 -22.33 9.46
CA ALA A 88 -22.75 -21.49 10.65
C ALA A 88 -22.60 -20.00 10.28
N PRO A 89 -23.14 -19.07 11.10
CA PRO A 89 -22.96 -17.66 10.88
C PRO A 89 -21.47 -17.26 10.81
N LEU A 90 -21.17 -16.31 9.93
CA LEU A 90 -19.81 -15.74 9.86
C LEU A 90 -19.55 -14.91 11.11
N PRO A 91 -18.43 -15.12 11.81
CA PRO A 91 -18.03 -14.23 12.91
C PRO A 91 -17.88 -12.78 12.45
N HIS A 92 -18.42 -11.84 13.22
CA HIS A 92 -18.39 -10.41 12.87
C HIS A 92 -17.13 -9.69 13.34
N GLN A 93 -16.38 -10.27 14.27
CA GLN A 93 -15.10 -9.73 14.74
C GLN A 93 -14.21 -10.83 15.31
N ALA A 94 -12.91 -10.57 15.34
CA ALA A 94 -11.94 -11.30 16.12
C ALA A 94 -11.49 -10.42 17.28
N SER A 95 -11.54 -10.98 18.50
CA SER A 95 -11.17 -10.26 19.73
C SER A 95 -9.66 -10.25 19.96
N HIS A 96 -8.92 -11.16 19.32
CA HIS A 96 -7.49 -11.37 19.49
C HIS A 96 -6.82 -11.60 18.15
N GLY A 97 -5.52 -11.31 18.11
CA GLY A 97 -4.68 -11.61 16.95
C GLY A 97 -4.73 -10.56 15.84
N GLN A 98 -4.13 -10.90 14.70
CA GLN A 98 -3.97 -10.03 13.55
C GLN A 98 -4.55 -10.70 12.30
N TRP A 99 -5.31 -9.95 11.52
CA TRP A 99 -5.86 -10.41 10.26
C TRP A 99 -5.20 -9.72 9.07
N LEU A 100 -4.49 -10.50 8.28
CA LEU A 100 -3.87 -10.06 7.03
C LEU A 100 -4.76 -10.42 5.86
N LEU A 101 -5.01 -9.48 4.97
CA LEU A 101 -5.82 -9.69 3.78
C LEU A 101 -5.05 -9.24 2.54
N ALA A 102 -5.19 -10.02 1.48
CA ALA A 102 -4.58 -9.68 0.21
C ALA A 102 -5.51 -10.02 -0.96
N TRP A 103 -5.51 -9.16 -1.96
CA TRP A 103 -6.26 -9.33 -3.21
C TRP A 103 -5.37 -8.99 -4.41
N ASN A 104 -5.81 -9.38 -5.59
CA ASN A 104 -5.24 -8.93 -6.86
C ASN A 104 -6.15 -7.93 -7.61
N ASP A 105 -7.25 -7.54 -6.99
CA ASP A 105 -8.15 -6.48 -7.45
C ASP A 105 -8.85 -5.85 -6.24
N ASN A 106 -9.49 -4.71 -6.41
CA ASN A 106 -10.25 -4.07 -5.33
C ASN A 106 -11.38 -5.01 -4.84
N PRO A 107 -11.49 -5.22 -3.52
CA PRO A 107 -12.65 -5.90 -2.98
C PRO A 107 -13.92 -5.05 -3.22
N ASP A 108 -15.09 -5.71 -3.23
CA ASP A 108 -16.35 -4.99 -3.29
C ASP A 108 -16.60 -4.17 -2.00
N ASP A 109 -17.57 -3.26 -2.06
CA ASP A 109 -17.87 -2.32 -0.97
C ASP A 109 -18.26 -3.04 0.33
N ASP A 110 -19.06 -4.09 0.25
CA ASP A 110 -19.52 -4.84 1.43
C ASP A 110 -18.34 -5.55 2.11
N THR A 111 -17.46 -6.14 1.32
CA THR A 111 -16.22 -6.75 1.81
C THR A 111 -15.32 -5.69 2.45
N ALA A 112 -15.11 -4.57 1.80
CA ALA A 112 -14.29 -3.48 2.32
C ALA A 112 -14.85 -2.91 3.63
N VAL A 113 -16.16 -2.70 3.72
CA VAL A 113 -16.84 -2.25 4.94
C VAL A 113 -16.67 -3.26 6.08
N PHE A 114 -16.84 -4.55 5.80
CA PHE A 114 -16.66 -5.60 6.79
C PHE A 114 -15.22 -5.62 7.34
N VAL A 115 -14.24 -5.61 6.45
CA VAL A 115 -12.81 -5.64 6.80
C VAL A 115 -12.38 -4.39 7.58
N ARG A 116 -12.87 -3.22 7.19
CA ARG A 116 -12.52 -1.94 7.84
C ARG A 116 -13.02 -1.88 9.29
N LYS A 117 -14.07 -2.59 9.64
CA LYS A 117 -14.54 -2.71 11.03
C LYS A 117 -13.60 -3.52 11.94
N GLN A 118 -12.65 -4.25 11.35
CA GLN A 118 -11.69 -5.06 12.09
C GLN A 118 -10.45 -4.23 12.42
N SER A 119 -10.29 -3.86 13.68
CA SER A 119 -9.17 -3.00 14.14
C SER A 119 -7.79 -3.61 13.92
N SER A 120 -7.71 -4.93 13.83
CA SER A 120 -6.47 -5.68 13.62
C SER A 120 -6.22 -6.08 12.16
N ALA A 121 -7.03 -5.58 11.21
CA ALA A 121 -6.89 -5.92 9.80
C ALA A 121 -5.78 -5.10 9.13
N GLU A 122 -4.92 -5.77 8.38
CA GLU A 122 -3.98 -5.18 7.44
C GLU A 122 -4.29 -5.68 6.03
N THR A 123 -4.27 -4.79 5.06
CA THR A 123 -4.66 -5.10 3.69
C THR A 123 -3.54 -4.84 2.69
N SER A 124 -3.56 -5.59 1.59
CA SER A 124 -2.65 -5.45 0.46
C SER A 124 -3.37 -5.79 -0.83
N ILE A 125 -3.11 -5.03 -1.90
CA ILE A 125 -3.61 -5.35 -3.24
C ILE A 125 -2.41 -5.43 -4.18
N SER A 126 -2.36 -6.52 -4.95
CA SER A 126 -1.39 -6.75 -6.01
C SER A 126 -2.01 -6.40 -7.36
N ASP A 127 -1.20 -6.42 -8.43
CA ASP A 127 -1.69 -6.23 -9.80
C ASP A 127 -2.71 -7.31 -10.20
N TYR A 128 -3.67 -6.97 -11.05
CA TYR A 128 -4.71 -7.92 -11.52
C TYR A 128 -4.14 -9.16 -12.21
N ASP A 129 -3.00 -9.01 -12.89
CA ASP A 129 -2.34 -10.10 -13.60
C ASP A 129 -1.66 -11.10 -12.67
N THR A 130 -1.54 -10.77 -11.39
CA THR A 130 -0.93 -11.64 -10.40
C THR A 130 -1.93 -12.72 -9.98
N PRO A 131 -1.69 -14.00 -10.24
CA PRO A 131 -2.54 -15.07 -9.74
C PRO A 131 -2.64 -15.03 -8.22
N LEU A 132 -3.81 -15.32 -7.66
CA LEU A 132 -4.00 -15.31 -6.19
C LEU A 132 -3.05 -16.28 -5.46
N SER A 133 -2.61 -17.36 -6.11
CA SER A 133 -1.58 -18.26 -5.56
C SER A 133 -0.23 -17.57 -5.38
N ASP A 134 0.12 -16.66 -6.27
CA ASP A 134 1.37 -15.91 -6.19
C ASP A 134 1.28 -14.78 -5.16
N VAL A 135 0.10 -14.17 -5.04
CA VAL A 135 -0.23 -13.25 -3.95
C VAL A 135 -0.04 -13.94 -2.60
N LEU A 136 -0.61 -15.15 -2.46
CA LEU A 136 -0.45 -15.94 -1.23
C LEU A 136 1.02 -16.24 -0.94
N ALA A 137 1.78 -16.72 -1.92
CA ALA A 137 3.19 -17.05 -1.76
C ALA A 137 4.03 -15.82 -1.36
N HIS A 138 3.76 -14.67 -1.97
CA HIS A 138 4.44 -13.41 -1.64
C HIS A 138 4.15 -12.98 -0.19
N GLN A 139 2.89 -12.96 0.21
CA GLN A 139 2.48 -12.59 1.56
C GLN A 139 3.05 -13.54 2.63
N LEU A 140 3.06 -14.84 2.34
CA LEU A 140 3.67 -15.82 3.25
C LEU A 140 5.18 -15.58 3.44
N ARG A 141 5.91 -15.23 2.37
CA ARG A 141 7.34 -14.88 2.49
C ARG A 141 7.55 -13.69 3.41
N LEU A 142 6.76 -12.63 3.25
CA LEU A 142 6.85 -11.44 4.10
C LEU A 142 6.62 -11.78 5.57
N GLN A 143 5.65 -12.63 5.88
CA GLN A 143 5.34 -13.03 7.26
C GLN A 143 6.41 -13.95 7.87
N LEU A 144 6.96 -14.84 7.08
CA LEU A 144 7.97 -15.80 7.56
C LEU A 144 9.37 -15.18 7.70
N GLN A 145 9.66 -14.10 6.96
CA GLN A 145 10.93 -13.38 7.05
C GLN A 145 10.96 -12.31 8.16
N GLY A 146 9.85 -12.08 8.85
CA GLY A 146 9.77 -11.15 9.97
C GLY A 146 9.84 -9.67 9.60
N ASN A 147 9.63 -9.31 8.33
CA ASN A 147 9.61 -7.94 7.83
C ASN A 147 8.19 -7.35 7.89
N ALA A 148 7.76 -6.96 9.09
CA ALA A 148 6.68 -5.99 9.23
C ALA A 148 7.28 -4.58 9.08
N GLU A 149 7.42 -4.11 7.86
CA GLU A 149 7.79 -2.72 7.62
C GLU A 149 6.63 -1.81 8.04
N ALA A 150 6.94 -0.70 8.75
CA ALA A 150 5.93 0.28 9.19
C ALA A 150 5.21 0.93 7.99
N LEU A 151 5.92 1.11 6.86
CA LEU A 151 5.36 1.48 5.57
C LEU A 151 5.46 0.31 4.59
N PRO A 152 4.37 -0.07 3.91
CA PRO A 152 4.40 -1.11 2.88
C PRO A 152 5.07 -0.56 1.62
N VAL A 153 6.20 -1.12 1.25
CA VAL A 153 7.02 -0.64 0.13
C VAL A 153 7.26 -1.70 -0.92
N LEU A 154 7.45 -1.23 -2.16
CA LEU A 154 7.91 -2.02 -3.30
C LEU A 154 9.13 -1.33 -3.90
N GLU A 155 10.24 -2.04 -3.95
CA GLU A 155 11.48 -1.51 -4.49
C GLU A 155 11.52 -1.68 -6.01
N VAL A 156 11.84 -0.61 -6.72
CA VAL A 156 12.10 -0.60 -8.16
C VAL A 156 13.54 -0.09 -8.36
N PRO A 157 14.53 -0.99 -8.25
CA PRO A 157 15.93 -0.58 -8.29
C PRO A 157 16.35 -0.20 -9.71
N ALA A 158 17.31 0.73 -9.80
CA ALA A 158 18.02 1.00 -11.04
C ALA A 158 19.16 0.01 -11.27
N ALA A 159 19.63 -0.11 -12.53
CA ALA A 159 20.74 -1.01 -12.88
C ALA A 159 22.07 -0.61 -12.22
N GLN A 160 22.25 0.67 -11.93
CA GLN A 160 23.43 1.19 -11.23
C GLN A 160 23.03 1.86 -9.92
N PRO A 161 23.88 1.81 -8.87
CA PRO A 161 23.63 2.52 -7.63
C PRO A 161 23.43 4.02 -7.87
N SER A 162 22.53 4.61 -7.11
CA SER A 162 22.27 6.05 -7.09
C SER A 162 22.13 6.57 -5.66
N ASP A 163 22.65 7.73 -5.38
CA ASP A 163 22.50 8.38 -4.08
C ASP A 163 21.23 9.24 -3.98
N ILE A 164 20.45 9.32 -5.08
CA ILE A 164 19.12 9.94 -5.09
C ILE A 164 18.06 8.86 -5.23
N VAL A 165 17.08 8.84 -4.33
CA VAL A 165 16.00 7.85 -4.28
C VAL A 165 14.66 8.56 -4.28
N THR A 166 13.76 8.13 -5.17
CA THR A 166 12.38 8.61 -5.18
C THR A 166 11.51 7.74 -4.30
N LEU A 167 10.84 8.35 -3.35
CA LEU A 167 9.80 7.72 -2.52
C LEU A 167 8.45 8.12 -3.11
N PHE A 168 7.76 7.17 -3.72
CA PHE A 168 6.57 7.40 -4.54
C PHE A 168 5.32 6.83 -3.87
N TYR A 169 4.45 7.72 -3.38
CA TYR A 169 3.16 7.36 -2.78
C TYR A 169 2.13 7.08 -3.88
N SER A 170 1.57 5.89 -3.86
CA SER A 170 0.57 5.45 -4.84
C SER A 170 -0.76 6.21 -4.72
N GLY A 171 -1.62 6.08 -5.74
CA GLY A 171 -3.02 6.43 -5.63
C GLY A 171 -3.79 5.49 -4.68
N ASP A 172 -5.06 5.76 -4.47
CA ASP A 172 -5.95 5.01 -3.58
C ASP A 172 -6.21 3.57 -4.04
N GLY A 173 -5.96 3.27 -5.31
CA GLY A 173 -5.99 1.91 -5.87
C GLY A 173 -4.79 1.02 -5.53
N GLY A 174 -3.79 1.53 -4.79
CA GLY A 174 -2.56 0.83 -4.47
C GLY A 174 -1.47 1.00 -5.53
N TRP A 175 -0.40 0.20 -5.42
CA TRP A 175 0.77 0.28 -6.30
C TRP A 175 0.52 -0.46 -7.61
N ARG A 176 0.01 0.25 -8.62
CA ARG A 176 -0.34 -0.30 -9.94
C ARG A 176 -0.53 0.80 -10.98
N ASP A 177 -0.74 0.41 -12.24
CA ASP A 177 -1.02 1.33 -13.35
C ASP A 177 -0.01 2.49 -13.42
N LEU A 178 -0.43 3.74 -13.32
CA LEU A 178 0.41 4.93 -13.44
C LEU A 178 1.62 4.89 -12.51
N ASP A 179 1.42 4.56 -11.23
CA ASP A 179 2.47 4.57 -10.21
C ASP A 179 3.59 3.59 -10.59
N LYS A 180 3.20 2.35 -10.86
CA LYS A 180 4.09 1.26 -11.19
C LYS A 180 4.83 1.51 -12.50
N ASP A 181 4.10 1.84 -13.57
CA ASP A 181 4.67 2.02 -14.90
C ASP A 181 5.61 3.22 -14.95
N SER A 182 5.23 4.34 -14.34
CA SER A 182 6.09 5.51 -14.22
C SER A 182 7.37 5.22 -13.44
N ALA A 183 7.27 4.50 -12.34
CA ALA A 183 8.41 4.10 -11.53
C ALA A 183 9.37 3.17 -12.28
N GLU A 184 8.86 2.21 -13.03
CA GLU A 184 9.66 1.32 -13.87
C GLU A 184 10.41 2.10 -14.96
N HIS A 185 9.76 3.07 -15.60
CA HIS A 185 10.43 3.96 -16.57
C HIS A 185 11.53 4.81 -15.91
N MET A 186 11.26 5.38 -14.71
CA MET A 186 12.26 6.18 -13.99
C MET A 186 13.47 5.32 -13.60
N ALA A 187 13.26 4.13 -13.08
CA ALA A 187 14.33 3.22 -12.70
C ALA A 187 15.14 2.76 -13.91
N SER A 188 14.50 2.50 -15.06
CA SER A 188 15.19 2.15 -16.31
C SER A 188 16.11 3.27 -16.83
N MET A 189 15.83 4.52 -16.44
CA MET A 189 16.64 5.70 -16.78
C MET A 189 17.68 6.07 -15.69
N GLY A 190 17.89 5.19 -14.70
CA GLY A 190 18.92 5.36 -13.66
C GLY A 190 18.44 5.99 -12.36
N TYR A 191 17.15 6.19 -12.18
CA TYR A 191 16.54 6.78 -10.96
C TYR A 191 15.73 5.73 -10.20
N PRO A 192 16.31 5.09 -9.17
CA PRO A 192 15.61 4.08 -8.39
C PRO A 192 14.42 4.66 -7.65
N VAL A 193 13.37 3.86 -7.53
CA VAL A 193 12.12 4.23 -6.90
C VAL A 193 11.77 3.23 -5.80
N VAL A 194 11.27 3.74 -4.70
CA VAL A 194 10.60 2.98 -3.65
C VAL A 194 9.14 3.37 -3.69
N GLY A 195 8.28 2.46 -4.13
CA GLY A 195 6.84 2.64 -4.14
C GLY A 195 6.27 2.42 -2.73
N ILE A 196 5.36 3.28 -2.31
CA ILE A 196 4.65 3.17 -1.04
C ILE A 196 3.19 2.89 -1.37
N ASP A 197 2.70 1.73 -0.94
CA ASP A 197 1.32 1.30 -1.15
C ASP A 197 0.38 2.01 -0.16
N THR A 198 -0.24 3.09 -0.61
CA THR A 198 -1.13 3.91 0.22
C THR A 198 -2.42 3.18 0.57
N LEU A 199 -2.93 2.34 -0.32
CA LEU A 199 -4.13 1.55 -0.06
C LEU A 199 -3.93 0.64 1.15
N ARG A 200 -2.79 0.02 1.26
CA ARG A 200 -2.44 -0.83 2.40
C ARG A 200 -2.21 -0.01 3.66
N TYR A 201 -1.44 1.07 3.57
CA TYR A 201 -1.05 1.87 4.73
C TYR A 201 -2.22 2.67 5.31
N TYR A 202 -3.02 3.31 4.45
CA TYR A 202 -4.17 4.14 4.84
C TYR A 202 -5.51 3.40 4.82
N TRP A 203 -5.50 2.09 4.79
CA TRP A 203 -6.73 1.32 4.97
C TRP A 203 -7.45 1.67 6.27
N GLN A 204 -6.68 1.96 7.31
CA GLN A 204 -7.12 2.61 8.53
C GLN A 204 -6.47 3.99 8.65
N HIS A 205 -7.16 4.89 9.32
CA HIS A 205 -6.68 6.26 9.52
C HIS A 205 -5.28 6.29 10.14
N LYS A 206 -4.42 7.13 9.58
CA LYS A 206 -3.12 7.52 10.14
C LYS A 206 -3.07 9.03 10.23
N SER A 207 -2.62 9.58 11.35
CA SER A 207 -2.45 11.03 11.45
C SER A 207 -1.33 11.53 10.51
N PRO A 208 -1.34 12.80 10.09
CA PRO A 208 -0.22 13.40 9.37
C PRO A 208 1.10 13.27 10.12
N GLU A 209 1.09 13.38 11.44
CA GLU A 209 2.26 13.24 12.32
C GLU A 209 2.81 11.81 12.28
N GLN A 210 1.94 10.81 12.38
CA GLN A 210 2.34 9.40 12.25
C GLN A 210 2.89 9.10 10.86
N SER A 211 2.26 9.63 9.83
CA SER A 211 2.70 9.48 8.44
C SER A 211 4.10 10.07 8.24
N ALA A 212 4.37 11.24 8.79
CA ALA A 212 5.70 11.88 8.73
C ALA A 212 6.75 11.09 9.52
N ALA A 213 6.41 10.57 10.70
CA ALA A 213 7.33 9.75 11.49
C ALA A 213 7.72 8.46 10.76
N ASP A 214 6.75 7.80 10.13
CA ASP A 214 7.01 6.57 9.37
C ASP A 214 7.81 6.85 8.09
N LEU A 215 7.57 7.98 7.40
CA LEU A 215 8.39 8.40 6.28
C LEU A 215 9.84 8.71 6.71
N SER A 216 10.04 9.36 7.83
CA SER A 216 11.38 9.64 8.37
C SER A 216 12.16 8.35 8.64
N LYS A 217 11.50 7.33 9.20
CA LYS A 217 12.11 6.00 9.39
C LYS A 217 12.44 5.32 8.06
N LEU A 218 11.57 5.43 7.06
CA LEU A 218 11.82 4.89 5.74
C LEU A 218 13.02 5.57 5.06
N MET A 219 13.13 6.89 5.17
CA MET A 219 14.30 7.65 4.67
C MET A 219 15.58 7.15 5.34
N GLN A 220 15.59 6.95 6.66
CA GLN A 220 16.73 6.39 7.38
C GLN A 220 17.09 4.99 6.89
N HIS A 221 16.10 4.13 6.66
CA HIS A 221 16.31 2.78 6.13
C HIS A 221 17.03 2.80 4.78
N TYR A 222 16.65 3.68 3.85
CA TYR A 222 17.28 3.77 2.52
C TYR A 222 18.62 4.53 2.52
N ARG A 223 18.88 5.41 3.49
CA ARG A 223 20.24 5.90 3.74
C ARG A 223 21.19 4.75 4.05
N GLU A 224 20.76 3.81 4.84
CA GLU A 224 21.55 2.64 5.24
C GLU A 224 21.63 1.58 4.14
N LYS A 225 20.50 1.22 3.54
CA LYS A 225 20.41 0.12 2.57
C LYS A 225 20.98 0.47 1.20
N TRP A 226 20.66 1.66 0.68
CA TRP A 226 21.03 2.10 -0.68
C TRP A 226 22.04 3.25 -0.69
N GLY A 227 22.49 3.73 0.44
CA GLY A 227 23.40 4.88 0.53
C GLY A 227 22.75 6.18 0.06
N ALA A 228 21.44 6.33 0.18
CA ALA A 228 20.72 7.51 -0.24
C ALA A 228 21.18 8.74 0.52
N LYS A 229 21.47 9.83 -0.20
CA LYS A 229 21.86 11.14 0.35
C LYS A 229 20.83 12.21 0.02
N ARG A 230 20.09 12.00 -1.07
CA ARG A 230 19.07 12.91 -1.59
C ARG A 230 17.81 12.12 -1.86
N PHE A 231 16.68 12.74 -1.59
CA PHE A 231 15.37 12.11 -1.79
C PHE A 231 14.49 12.98 -2.68
N VAL A 232 13.62 12.32 -3.41
CA VAL A 232 12.49 12.91 -4.11
C VAL A 232 11.23 12.33 -3.50
N LEU A 233 10.28 13.17 -3.14
CA LEU A 233 8.95 12.75 -2.73
C LEU A 233 8.01 12.91 -3.92
N ALA A 234 7.44 11.83 -4.38
CA ALA A 234 6.44 11.82 -5.43
C ALA A 234 5.14 11.22 -4.92
N GLY A 235 4.02 11.69 -5.43
CA GLY A 235 2.71 11.14 -5.11
C GLY A 235 1.75 11.32 -6.27
N TYR A 236 0.86 10.36 -6.43
CA TYR A 236 -0.22 10.39 -7.41
C TYR A 236 -1.57 10.35 -6.72
N SER A 237 -2.48 11.25 -7.13
CA SER A 237 -3.86 11.30 -6.63
C SER A 237 -3.88 11.36 -5.11
N PHE A 238 -4.45 10.36 -4.43
CA PHE A 238 -4.42 10.25 -2.96
C PHE A 238 -3.00 10.45 -2.39
N GLY A 239 -1.99 9.83 -3.01
CA GLY A 239 -0.59 9.98 -2.59
C GLY A 239 -0.06 11.40 -2.72
N ALA A 240 -0.50 12.16 -3.72
CA ALA A 240 -0.17 13.58 -3.87
C ALA A 240 -0.85 14.43 -2.80
N ASP A 241 -2.11 14.13 -2.47
CA ASP A 241 -2.94 14.93 -1.55
C ASP A 241 -2.38 14.95 -0.12
N ILE A 242 -1.74 13.87 0.31
CA ILE A 242 -1.19 13.75 1.67
C ILE A 242 0.24 14.30 1.81
N LEU A 243 1.00 14.38 0.72
CA LEU A 243 2.43 14.74 0.78
C LEU A 243 2.72 16.14 1.33
N PRO A 244 1.98 17.21 0.99
CA PRO A 244 2.24 18.52 1.57
C PRO A 244 2.20 18.52 3.10
N ALA A 245 1.18 17.93 3.69
CA ALA A 245 1.06 17.82 5.15
C ALA A 245 2.15 16.96 5.78
N ILE A 246 2.53 15.87 5.12
CA ILE A 246 3.61 14.98 5.59
C ILE A 246 4.95 15.71 5.56
N TYR A 247 5.30 16.37 4.44
CA TYR A 247 6.55 17.11 4.32
C TYR A 247 6.70 18.18 5.41
N ASN A 248 5.63 18.95 5.65
CA ASN A 248 5.65 20.01 6.65
C ASN A 248 5.88 19.51 8.09
N ARG A 249 5.68 18.21 8.33
CA ARG A 249 5.85 17.55 9.64
C ARG A 249 7.12 16.69 9.72
N LEU A 250 7.89 16.61 8.65
CA LEU A 250 9.18 15.92 8.69
C LEU A 250 10.19 16.68 9.56
N PRO A 251 11.11 15.97 10.22
CA PRO A 251 12.29 16.61 10.85
C PRO A 251 13.06 17.45 9.85
N GLY A 252 13.63 18.59 10.31
CA GLY A 252 14.34 19.52 9.43
C GLY A 252 15.50 18.88 8.64
N LYS A 253 16.21 17.94 9.23
CA LYS A 253 17.26 17.17 8.54
C LYS A 253 16.74 16.36 7.35
N ASP A 254 15.53 15.81 7.48
CA ASP A 254 14.91 15.04 6.40
C ASP A 254 14.39 15.97 5.31
N GLN A 255 13.77 17.10 5.68
CA GLN A 255 13.34 18.12 4.73
C GLN A 255 14.50 18.64 3.88
N GLN A 256 15.67 18.87 4.46
CA GLN A 256 16.87 19.34 3.74
C GLN A 256 17.33 18.35 2.67
N GLN A 257 17.18 17.04 2.90
CA GLN A 257 17.56 16.00 1.94
C GLN A 257 16.53 15.79 0.85
N VAL A 258 15.31 16.30 0.98
CA VAL A 258 14.31 16.29 -0.08
C VAL A 258 14.63 17.37 -1.09
N LYS A 259 14.95 16.98 -2.32
CA LYS A 259 15.33 17.89 -3.41
C LYS A 259 14.17 18.31 -4.29
N ALA A 260 13.18 17.44 -4.43
CA ALA A 260 12.00 17.69 -5.23
C ALA A 260 10.76 17.05 -4.61
N MET A 261 9.63 17.68 -4.82
CA MET A 261 8.29 17.14 -4.54
C MET A 261 7.47 17.15 -5.83
N LEU A 262 7.12 15.98 -6.31
CA LEU A 262 6.36 15.79 -7.54
C LEU A 262 4.93 15.41 -7.18
N LEU A 263 4.01 16.33 -7.37
CA LEU A 263 2.58 16.17 -7.02
C LEU A 263 1.78 15.95 -8.29
N LEU A 264 1.31 14.72 -8.52
CA LEU A 264 0.60 14.30 -9.72
C LEU A 264 -0.89 14.19 -9.43
N ALA A 265 -1.71 14.90 -10.19
CA ALA A 265 -3.17 14.93 -10.03
C ALA A 265 -3.60 15.29 -8.59
N LEU A 266 -3.00 16.31 -8.01
CA LEU A 266 -3.30 16.81 -6.68
C LEU A 266 -4.71 17.38 -6.62
N ALA A 267 -5.48 16.99 -5.61
CA ALA A 267 -6.77 17.56 -5.29
C ALA A 267 -6.65 18.77 -4.34
N ARG A 268 -7.77 19.48 -4.14
CA ARG A 268 -7.84 20.62 -3.21
C ARG A 268 -8.03 20.21 -1.76
N THR A 269 -8.46 18.96 -1.55
CA THR A 269 -8.63 18.35 -0.23
C THR A 269 -7.98 16.98 -0.22
N GLY A 270 -7.51 16.54 0.95
CA GLY A 270 -6.90 15.22 1.16
C GLY A 270 -7.54 14.49 2.33
N SER A 271 -7.36 13.19 2.34
CA SER A 271 -7.76 12.30 3.42
C SER A 271 -6.57 11.44 3.85
N PHE A 272 -6.51 11.10 5.13
CA PHE A 272 -5.51 10.18 5.69
C PHE A 272 -6.11 8.79 5.98
N GLU A 273 -7.17 8.46 5.29
CA GLU A 273 -7.84 7.17 5.26
C GLU A 273 -8.41 6.92 3.88
N ILE A 274 -8.24 5.71 3.34
CA ILE A 274 -8.84 5.32 2.06
C ILE A 274 -10.35 5.16 2.24
N GLU A 275 -11.12 5.83 1.40
CA GLU A 275 -12.58 5.74 1.38
C GLU A 275 -13.03 4.72 0.34
N VAL A 276 -13.99 3.90 0.74
CA VAL A 276 -14.69 2.97 -0.16
C VAL A 276 -16.04 3.56 -0.52
N GLU A 277 -16.43 3.48 -1.78
CA GLU A 277 -17.74 3.93 -2.24
C GLU A 277 -18.85 3.33 -1.36
N GLY A 278 -19.82 4.14 -0.96
CA GLY A 278 -20.92 3.72 -0.09
C GLY A 278 -20.71 3.94 1.41
N TRP A 279 -19.52 4.32 1.83
CA TRP A 279 -19.27 4.71 3.22
C TRP A 279 -19.88 6.10 3.51
N LEU A 280 -20.90 6.16 4.36
CA LEU A 280 -21.52 7.40 4.81
C LEU A 280 -20.71 8.12 5.91
N GLY A 281 -19.38 7.99 5.91
CA GLY A 281 -18.50 8.86 6.67
C GLY A 281 -18.26 10.15 5.90
N LYS A 282 -18.03 11.27 6.56
CA LYS A 282 -17.70 12.52 5.89
C LYS A 282 -16.47 12.31 5.02
N ALA A 283 -16.71 12.26 3.69
CA ALA A 283 -15.69 12.09 2.69
C ALA A 283 -14.59 13.15 2.79
N GLY A 284 -13.34 12.74 2.79
CA GLY A 284 -12.21 13.39 2.16
C GLY A 284 -11.83 14.81 2.55
N GLU A 285 -12.39 15.41 3.59
CA GLU A 285 -12.10 16.81 3.95
C GLU A 285 -11.23 16.95 5.21
N GLU A 286 -10.44 15.96 5.54
CA GLU A 286 -9.63 16.02 6.77
C GLU A 286 -8.52 17.08 6.69
N ALA A 287 -8.01 17.35 5.48
CA ALA A 287 -6.99 18.36 5.27
C ALA A 287 -7.16 19.07 3.93
N ALA A 288 -7.44 20.36 3.96
CA ALA A 288 -7.31 21.21 2.78
C ALA A 288 -5.82 21.22 2.34
N THR A 289 -5.57 20.94 1.05
CA THR A 289 -4.19 20.90 0.52
C THR A 289 -3.59 22.31 0.34
N GLY A 290 -4.40 23.33 0.14
CA GLY A 290 -3.96 24.70 -0.08
C GLY A 290 -3.11 25.27 1.05
N PRO A 291 -3.58 25.30 2.31
CA PRO A 291 -2.80 25.78 3.43
C PRO A 291 -1.47 25.03 3.65
N GLU A 292 -1.46 23.73 3.43
CA GLU A 292 -0.24 22.92 3.52
C GLU A 292 0.73 23.22 2.37
N MET A 293 0.24 23.39 1.14
CA MET A 293 1.06 23.77 0.00
C MET A 293 1.70 25.16 0.17
N ALA A 294 0.98 26.11 0.74
CA ALA A 294 1.49 27.46 0.98
C ALA A 294 2.76 27.48 1.87
N ARG A 295 2.96 26.44 2.67
CA ARG A 295 4.11 26.27 3.57
C ARG A 295 5.28 25.52 2.94
N LEU A 296 5.11 24.96 1.73
CA LEU A 296 6.16 24.21 1.05
C LEU A 296 7.22 25.16 0.47
N PRO A 297 8.50 24.72 0.39
CA PRO A 297 9.52 25.46 -0.35
C PRO A 297 9.23 25.41 -1.85
N ALA A 298 8.80 26.52 -2.43
CA ALA A 298 8.34 26.62 -3.82
C ALA A 298 9.35 26.06 -4.84
N ALA A 299 10.64 26.24 -4.61
CA ALA A 299 11.70 25.77 -5.51
C ALA A 299 11.75 24.24 -5.64
N LYS A 300 11.25 23.49 -4.65
CA LYS A 300 11.22 22.03 -4.66
C LYS A 300 9.97 21.44 -5.29
N VAL A 301 8.90 22.23 -5.45
CA VAL A 301 7.57 21.72 -5.84
C VAL A 301 7.37 21.76 -7.33
N PHE A 302 6.94 20.63 -7.86
CA PHE A 302 6.51 20.46 -9.25
C PHE A 302 5.15 19.77 -9.28
N CYS A 303 4.11 20.49 -9.68
CA CYS A 303 2.72 20.07 -9.64
C CYS A 303 2.22 19.80 -11.06
N ILE A 304 1.83 18.55 -11.34
CA ILE A 304 1.37 18.12 -12.67
C ILE A 304 -0.14 17.80 -12.59
N TYR A 305 -0.91 18.36 -13.52
CA TYR A 305 -2.35 18.12 -13.59
C TYR A 305 -2.82 17.92 -15.03
N GLY A 306 -3.91 17.17 -15.20
CA GLY A 306 -4.55 16.98 -16.48
C GLY A 306 -5.40 18.20 -16.87
N ALA A 307 -5.40 18.54 -18.15
CA ALA A 307 -6.14 19.67 -18.69
C ALA A 307 -7.65 19.62 -18.36
N GLU A 308 -8.21 18.41 -18.34
CA GLU A 308 -9.63 18.19 -18.04
C GLU A 308 -9.99 18.42 -16.56
N GLU A 309 -9.01 18.38 -15.67
CA GLU A 309 -9.20 18.59 -14.21
C GLU A 309 -8.73 19.98 -13.73
N LYS A 310 -8.43 20.89 -14.64
CA LYS A 310 -7.83 22.20 -14.33
C LYS A 310 -8.58 22.99 -13.23
N ASP A 311 -9.88 23.01 -13.29
CA ASP A 311 -10.71 23.82 -12.38
C ASP A 311 -10.83 23.20 -10.98
N GLU A 312 -10.58 21.90 -10.84
CA GLU A 312 -10.67 21.14 -9.59
C GLU A 312 -9.31 20.82 -8.99
N SER A 313 -8.25 20.99 -9.77
CA SER A 313 -6.88 20.64 -9.35
C SER A 313 -6.39 21.46 -8.17
N GLY A 314 -5.71 20.80 -7.25
CA GLY A 314 -4.94 21.45 -6.20
C GLY A 314 -3.77 22.27 -6.73
N CYS A 315 -3.23 21.95 -7.92
CA CYS A 315 -2.15 22.70 -8.58
C CYS A 315 -2.59 24.10 -9.02
N THR A 316 -3.86 24.30 -9.27
CA THR A 316 -4.42 25.57 -9.80
C THR A 316 -5.09 26.44 -8.74
N GLN A 317 -5.15 25.99 -7.49
CA GLN A 317 -5.67 26.79 -6.39
C GLN A 317 -4.75 27.98 -6.05
N SER A 318 -5.29 29.03 -5.45
CA SER A 318 -4.57 30.27 -5.18
C SER A 318 -3.38 30.11 -4.22
N GLN A 319 -3.42 29.13 -3.34
CA GLN A 319 -2.37 28.84 -2.35
C GLN A 319 -1.29 27.90 -2.89
N ALA A 320 -1.44 27.36 -4.10
CA ALA A 320 -0.46 26.49 -4.71
C ALA A 320 0.85 27.21 -5.00
N VAL A 321 1.96 26.57 -4.65
CA VAL A 321 3.31 27.10 -4.87
C VAL A 321 4.10 26.21 -5.83
N GLY A 322 5.20 26.74 -6.36
CA GLY A 322 6.12 26.00 -7.20
C GLY A 322 5.74 26.01 -8.68
N GLU A 323 6.43 25.16 -9.42
CA GLU A 323 6.23 24.99 -10.87
C GLU A 323 5.00 24.13 -11.14
N LYS A 324 4.26 24.47 -12.19
CA LYS A 324 3.04 23.78 -12.61
C LYS A 324 3.15 23.35 -14.05
N LEU A 325 2.68 22.15 -14.35
CA LEU A 325 2.62 21.60 -15.70
C LEU A 325 1.23 21.05 -15.99
N GLU A 326 0.58 21.57 -17.02
CA GLU A 326 -0.62 20.99 -17.57
C GLU A 326 -0.26 19.95 -18.62
N LEU A 327 -0.81 18.74 -18.51
CA LEU A 327 -0.69 17.70 -19.51
C LEU A 327 -2.05 17.40 -20.15
N PRO A 328 -2.06 16.85 -21.39
CA PRO A 328 -3.30 16.39 -22.02
C PRO A 328 -4.01 15.33 -21.16
N GLY A 329 -5.34 15.25 -21.27
CA GLY A 329 -6.16 14.25 -20.61
C GLY A 329 -6.66 14.67 -19.24
N GLY A 330 -7.20 13.70 -18.51
CA GLY A 330 -7.74 13.85 -17.18
C GLY A 330 -6.81 13.27 -16.10
N HIS A 331 -7.40 12.54 -15.17
CA HIS A 331 -6.74 12.01 -13.98
C HIS A 331 -5.57 11.06 -14.27
N HIS A 332 -5.59 10.36 -15.41
CA HIS A 332 -4.57 9.39 -15.83
C HIS A 332 -3.63 9.91 -16.92
N PHE A 333 -3.67 11.20 -17.26
CA PHE A 333 -2.77 11.83 -18.26
C PHE A 333 -2.72 11.10 -19.61
N ASP A 334 -3.89 10.68 -20.12
CA ASP A 334 -4.04 9.88 -21.34
C ASP A 334 -3.22 8.57 -21.36
N GLU A 335 -2.87 8.06 -20.17
CA GLU A 335 -2.08 6.83 -19.97
C GLU A 335 -0.69 6.86 -20.64
N ASP A 336 -0.18 8.04 -20.98
CA ASP A 336 1.18 8.22 -21.51
C ASP A 336 2.21 8.29 -20.38
N TYR A 337 2.40 7.18 -19.71
CA TYR A 337 3.25 7.09 -18.52
C TYR A 337 4.74 7.24 -18.80
N LEU A 338 5.17 6.93 -20.03
CA LEU A 338 6.55 7.18 -20.46
C LEU A 338 6.84 8.68 -20.56
N SER A 339 5.98 9.45 -21.22
CA SER A 339 6.10 10.90 -21.27
C SER A 339 6.02 11.54 -19.90
N LEU A 340 5.11 11.06 -19.05
CA LEU A 340 4.99 11.49 -17.67
C LEU A 340 6.30 11.26 -16.89
N ALA A 341 6.87 10.05 -16.97
CA ALA A 341 8.13 9.72 -16.32
C ALA A 341 9.29 10.61 -16.79
N LYS A 342 9.36 10.91 -18.07
CA LYS A 342 10.37 11.84 -18.61
C LYS A 342 10.22 13.25 -18.07
N LYS A 343 9.00 13.75 -17.90
CA LYS A 343 8.73 15.06 -17.30
C LYS A 343 9.11 15.08 -15.80
N MET A 344 8.79 14.00 -15.08
CA MET A 344 9.19 13.85 -13.70
C MET A 344 10.72 13.85 -13.55
N LEU A 345 11.42 13.10 -14.37
CA LEU A 345 12.89 13.04 -14.35
C LEU A 345 13.54 14.38 -14.70
N GLN A 346 12.97 15.14 -15.65
CA GLN A 346 13.46 16.48 -15.96
C GLN A 346 13.32 17.40 -14.75
N ALA A 347 12.16 17.35 -14.06
CA ALA A 347 11.94 18.12 -12.84
C ALA A 347 12.91 17.75 -11.71
N ILE A 348 13.28 16.48 -11.60
CA ILE A 348 14.29 16.00 -10.65
C ILE A 348 15.67 16.55 -11.03
N ARG A 349 16.09 16.43 -12.28
CA ARG A 349 17.38 16.92 -12.78
C ARG A 349 17.55 18.43 -12.55
N ASP A 350 16.49 19.18 -12.73
CA ASP A 350 16.48 20.63 -12.54
C ASP A 350 16.70 21.03 -11.05
N ARG A 351 16.46 20.10 -10.11
CA ARG A 351 16.44 20.34 -8.67
C ARG A 351 17.47 19.54 -7.86
N GLU A 352 17.95 18.42 -8.38
CA GLU A 352 18.77 17.46 -7.62
C GLU A 352 20.10 18.03 -7.11
N ASN A 353 20.63 19.05 -7.79
CA ASN A 353 21.88 19.73 -7.42
C ASN A 353 21.66 21.11 -6.80
N ALA A 354 20.42 21.47 -6.48
CA ALA A 354 20.16 22.73 -5.79
C ALA A 354 20.83 22.73 -4.41
N PRO A 355 21.46 23.86 -4.00
CA PRO A 355 22.03 23.96 -2.67
C PRO A 355 20.94 23.80 -1.61
N ASP A 356 21.34 23.29 -0.45
CA ASP A 356 20.46 23.20 0.71
C ASP A 356 20.09 24.62 1.14
N ALA A 357 18.80 24.94 1.11
CA ALA A 357 18.27 26.24 1.49
C ALA A 357 18.10 26.33 3.02
#